data_94cb65017320768fdfcdf0637e30c74a
#
_entry.id   94cb65017320768fdfcdf0637e30c74a
#
_cell.length_a   1.000
_cell.length_b   1.000
_cell.length_c   1.000
_cell.angle_alpha   90.00
_cell.angle_beta   90.00
_cell.angle_gamma   90.00
#
_symmetry.space_group_name_H-M   'P 1'
#
loop_
_entity.id
_entity.type
_entity.pdbx_description
1 polymer ?
#
loop_
_entity_poly.entity_id
_entity_poly.type
_entity_poly.pdbx_seq_one_letter_code
_entity_poly.pdbx_strand_id
1 'polypeptide(L)'
;MKNKLLRSGLLASVLLFRCLIAVAQTAHNPIIFADVPDMAMIRVGNMYYMSSTTMHMSPGLPIMKSKDLVNWQMVGYAYDTLASVDALNLTNGKSTYGRGSWASSLRFHNGTYYVTTFAQTTGKTYIYTTKNIEKGPWKVASFSPSYHDHSLFFDDDGRVYLIYGAGKLKLIELSADVSGVKPGTTEQVLIENASTPSGTGGGLPAEGSQLFKVKGKYYLFNITWPKGGMRTVVIHRADKITGPWEGRIGLQDRGVAQGGLIDTPDGKWYAYLFRDFGGVGRIPYLVPVAWEDGWPVLGVNGKVPETLDLPASKGLIPGLVASDEFTRKKGDPALPLVWQWNHNPDNNLWSVSDRKGFLRLKTGRTDTSFVMARNTLTQRTIGPESSGATALDVSNLKSGDFAGLCLLQKNYGLVGVKAESGSKSIVMVSAGSGKPVEVQRVPLSQKTVYLKAECDFKDRKDTAHFFYSLDGKTWTAIGEPLKMPYTLPHFMGYRFGLFNYATQKTGGFADFDYFRITDNLAPKK
;
A
#
# COMPACT_ATOMS: atom_id res chain seq x y z
N MET A 1 3.10 17.92 93.25
CA MET A 1 2.00 18.76 92.77
C MET A 1 2.03 18.82 91.28
N LYS A 2 0.92 18.40 90.66
CA LYS A 2 0.50 18.49 89.25
C LYS A 2 1.37 17.77 88.23
N ASN A 3 0.98 16.51 87.95
CA ASN A 3 1.24 15.70 86.77
C ASN A 3 0.69 16.38 85.53
N LYS A 4 1.45 16.40 84.41
CA LYS A 4 0.94 16.53 83.05
C LYS A 4 1.36 15.32 82.28
N LEU A 5 0.38 14.49 81.93
CA LEU A 5 0.47 13.40 81.02
C LEU A 5 0.58 13.95 79.55
N LEU A 6 1.66 13.60 78.87
CA LEU A 6 1.77 13.75 77.44
C LEU A 6 1.10 12.54 76.77
N ARG A 7 0.05 12.78 76.00
CA ARG A 7 -0.53 11.79 75.10
C ARG A 7 0.18 11.92 73.74
N SER A 8 0.98 10.92 73.39
CA SER A 8 1.56 10.77 72.07
C SER A 8 0.50 10.17 71.12
N GLY A 9 0.00 10.97 70.19
CA GLY A 9 -0.87 10.49 69.11
C GLY A 9 -0.04 9.92 67.97
N LEU A 10 -0.19 8.61 67.73
CA LEU A 10 0.39 7.94 66.58
C LEU A 10 -0.50 8.21 65.37
N LEU A 11 -0.10 9.06 64.44
CA LEU A 11 -0.73 9.20 63.12
C LEU A 11 -0.21 8.09 62.23
N ALA A 12 -1.04 7.05 62.01
CA ALA A 12 -0.78 6.05 60.97
C ALA A 12 -1.18 6.61 59.62
N SER A 13 -0.20 7.05 58.82
CA SER A 13 -0.41 7.41 57.41
C SER A 13 -0.57 6.14 56.57
N VAL A 14 -1.81 5.80 56.21
CA VAL A 14 -2.07 4.78 55.22
C VAL A 14 -1.81 5.34 53.85
N LEU A 15 -0.62 5.06 53.27
CA LEU A 15 -0.32 5.28 51.86
C LEU A 15 -1.13 4.27 51.03
N LEU A 16 -2.25 4.70 50.47
CA LEU A 16 -2.93 3.99 49.39
C LEU A 16 -2.06 4.07 48.12
N PHE A 17 -1.27 3.03 47.87
CA PHE A 17 -0.68 2.78 46.55
C PHE A 17 -1.81 2.45 45.60
N ARG A 18 -2.35 3.43 44.87
CA ARG A 18 -3.14 3.18 43.67
C ARG A 18 -2.18 2.63 42.62
N CYS A 19 -2.11 1.30 42.48
CA CYS A 19 -1.63 0.68 41.26
C CYS A 19 -2.57 1.13 40.14
N LEU A 20 -2.16 2.14 39.38
CA LEU A 20 -2.71 2.39 38.06
C LEU A 20 -2.31 1.16 37.24
N ILE A 21 -3.21 0.19 37.13
CA ILE A 21 -3.14 -0.81 36.07
C ILE A 21 -3.32 0.01 34.80
N ALA A 22 -2.21 0.38 34.18
CA ALA A 22 -2.22 0.84 32.80
C ALA A 22 -2.78 -0.35 32.00
N VAL A 23 -4.03 -0.29 31.64
CA VAL A 23 -4.59 -1.20 30.65
C VAL A 23 -3.75 -0.94 29.40
N ALA A 24 -2.81 -1.84 29.14
CA ALA A 24 -2.04 -1.78 27.91
C ALA A 24 -3.06 -1.81 26.77
N GLN A 25 -3.18 -0.72 26.03
CA GLN A 25 -4.07 -0.69 24.88
C GLN A 25 -3.57 -1.78 23.93
N THR A 26 -4.43 -2.74 23.62
CA THR A 26 -4.12 -3.85 22.74
C THR A 26 -4.26 -3.43 21.28
N ALA A 27 -3.36 -3.92 20.42
CA ALA A 27 -3.50 -3.74 18.99
C ALA A 27 -4.72 -4.50 18.45
N HIS A 28 -5.27 -4.03 17.34
CA HIS A 28 -6.38 -4.66 16.64
C HIS A 28 -6.01 -5.02 15.20
N ASN A 29 -6.54 -6.13 14.71
CA ASN A 29 -6.54 -6.46 13.30
C ASN A 29 -7.73 -5.81 12.56
N PRO A 30 -7.52 -5.28 11.34
CA PRO A 30 -6.25 -5.18 10.61
C PRO A 30 -5.27 -4.20 11.27
N ILE A 31 -3.97 -4.50 11.24
CA ILE A 31 -2.94 -3.60 11.81
C ILE A 31 -2.78 -2.32 10.97
N ILE A 32 -3.15 -2.37 9.70
CA ILE A 32 -3.19 -1.23 8.78
C ILE A 32 -4.50 -1.33 8.00
N PHE A 33 -5.36 -0.30 8.12
CA PHE A 33 -6.61 -0.28 7.36
C PHE A 33 -6.46 0.58 6.10
N ALA A 34 -5.48 0.24 5.28
CA ALA A 34 -5.19 0.85 3.98
C ALA A 34 -4.55 -0.18 3.04
N ASP A 35 -4.52 0.14 1.74
CA ASP A 35 -3.96 -0.73 0.72
C ASP A 35 -2.42 -0.85 0.85
N VAL A 36 -1.96 -1.98 1.41
CA VAL A 36 -0.56 -2.37 1.52
C VAL A 36 -0.42 -3.82 1.07
N PRO A 37 -0.52 -4.08 -0.23
CA PRO A 37 -0.59 -5.43 -0.77
C PRO A 37 0.78 -6.11 -0.84
N ASP A 38 0.75 -7.44 -0.89
CA ASP A 38 1.89 -8.31 -1.21
C ASP A 38 3.17 -7.97 -0.41
N MET A 39 2.98 -7.75 0.89
CA MET A 39 4.05 -7.30 1.76
C MET A 39 5.06 -8.41 2.06
N ALA A 40 6.32 -8.00 2.22
CA ALA A 40 7.38 -8.80 2.80
C ALA A 40 7.98 -8.07 3.99
N MET A 41 8.23 -8.77 5.09
CA MET A 41 8.78 -8.19 6.31
C MET A 41 10.08 -8.87 6.72
N ILE A 42 10.98 -8.07 7.31
CA ILE A 42 12.19 -8.53 8.01
C ILE A 42 12.36 -7.80 9.32
N ARG A 43 13.07 -8.43 10.25
CA ARG A 43 13.59 -7.81 11.47
C ARG A 43 15.09 -7.66 11.37
N VAL A 44 15.61 -6.47 11.66
CA VAL A 44 17.04 -6.19 11.77
C VAL A 44 17.31 -5.54 13.13
N GLY A 45 17.90 -6.29 14.04
CA GLY A 45 17.99 -5.89 15.43
C GLY A 45 16.59 -5.73 16.06
N ASN A 46 16.32 -4.53 16.59
CA ASN A 46 15.02 -4.19 17.19
C ASN A 46 14.11 -3.39 16.24
N MET A 47 14.40 -3.39 14.96
CA MET A 47 13.61 -2.68 13.96
C MET A 47 13.01 -3.64 12.94
N TYR A 48 11.75 -3.44 12.62
CA TYR A 48 11.05 -4.13 11.55
C TYR A 48 11.03 -3.25 10.31
N TYR A 49 11.24 -3.88 9.15
CA TYR A 49 11.08 -3.24 7.86
C TYR A 49 10.08 -4.04 7.03
N MET A 50 9.30 -3.34 6.26
CA MET A 50 8.29 -3.91 5.36
C MET A 50 8.42 -3.28 3.99
N SER A 51 8.46 -4.10 2.94
CA SER A 51 8.22 -3.68 1.56
C SER A 51 6.83 -4.10 1.13
N SER A 52 6.28 -3.38 0.15
CA SER A 52 4.99 -3.67 -0.47
C SER A 52 5.04 -3.28 -1.93
N THR A 53 4.02 -3.62 -2.71
CA THR A 53 3.89 -3.12 -4.08
C THR A 53 2.87 -1.99 -4.16
N THR A 54 3.01 -1.16 -5.18
CA THR A 54 2.05 -0.14 -5.59
C THR A 54 1.82 -0.18 -7.10
N MET A 55 2.09 -1.33 -7.70
CA MET A 55 1.88 -1.62 -9.12
C MET A 55 2.54 -0.59 -10.05
N HIS A 56 1.75 0.18 -10.78
CA HIS A 56 2.18 1.19 -11.74
C HIS A 56 2.45 2.57 -11.14
N MET A 57 2.25 2.74 -9.82
CA MET A 57 2.50 4.02 -9.15
C MET A 57 4.00 4.33 -9.06
N SER A 58 4.35 5.60 -9.18
CA SER A 58 5.71 6.13 -9.06
C SER A 58 5.78 7.23 -7.99
N PRO A 59 6.77 7.19 -7.09
CA PRO A 59 7.78 6.16 -6.88
C PRO A 59 7.17 4.82 -6.45
N GLY A 60 7.94 3.72 -6.49
CA GLY A 60 7.41 2.39 -6.21
C GLY A 60 8.26 1.53 -5.26
N LEU A 61 7.68 0.39 -4.86
CA LEU A 61 8.17 -0.45 -3.78
C LEU A 61 8.36 0.35 -2.48
N PRO A 62 7.26 0.78 -1.85
CA PRO A 62 7.32 1.54 -0.60
C PRO A 62 8.00 0.72 0.49
N ILE A 63 8.85 1.39 1.25
CA ILE A 63 9.53 0.84 2.42
C ILE A 63 8.97 1.51 3.66
N MET A 64 8.58 0.70 4.62
CA MET A 64 8.07 1.13 5.91
C MET A 64 8.91 0.53 7.04
N LYS A 65 8.95 1.19 8.19
CA LYS A 65 9.55 0.68 9.42
C LYS A 65 8.60 0.72 10.59
N SER A 66 8.83 -0.16 11.55
CA SER A 66 8.14 -0.19 12.84
C SER A 66 9.05 -0.73 13.93
N LYS A 67 8.80 -0.34 15.20
CA LYS A 67 9.45 -0.94 16.38
C LYS A 67 8.59 -2.02 17.05
N ASP A 68 7.31 -2.12 16.68
CA ASP A 68 6.31 -2.90 17.40
C ASP A 68 5.36 -3.68 16.48
N LEU A 69 5.61 -3.75 15.16
CA LEU A 69 4.79 -4.40 14.14
C LEU A 69 3.40 -3.75 13.89
N VAL A 70 3.02 -2.74 14.66
CA VAL A 70 1.71 -2.08 14.59
C VAL A 70 1.83 -0.64 14.11
N ASN A 71 2.75 0.12 14.69
CA ASN A 71 2.95 1.53 14.38
C ASN A 71 4.01 1.69 13.28
N TRP A 72 3.55 1.74 12.05
CA TRP A 72 4.38 1.83 10.86
C TRP A 72 4.62 3.27 10.42
N GLN A 73 5.73 3.51 9.78
CA GLN A 73 6.13 4.78 9.17
C GLN A 73 6.74 4.54 7.80
N MET A 74 6.32 5.30 6.79
CA MET A 74 7.02 5.36 5.50
C MET A 74 8.41 5.94 5.69
N VAL A 75 9.42 5.30 5.09
CA VAL A 75 10.81 5.77 5.14
C VAL A 75 11.43 5.97 3.76
N GLY A 76 10.86 5.41 2.70
CA GLY A 76 11.36 5.57 1.35
C GLY A 76 10.66 4.69 0.34
N TYR A 77 11.26 4.67 -0.84
CA TYR A 77 10.91 3.81 -1.96
C TYR A 77 12.19 3.20 -2.54
N ALA A 78 12.09 2.02 -3.13
CA ALA A 78 13.25 1.38 -3.75
C ALA A 78 13.61 2.02 -5.10
N TYR A 79 12.66 2.70 -5.76
CA TYR A 79 12.89 3.41 -7.02
C TYR A 79 11.94 4.61 -7.18
N ASP A 80 12.38 5.62 -7.91
CA ASP A 80 11.54 6.75 -8.32
C ASP A 80 10.66 6.38 -9.53
N THR A 81 11.24 5.68 -10.52
CA THR A 81 10.54 5.13 -11.68
C THR A 81 11.06 3.74 -11.98
N LEU A 82 10.16 2.79 -12.29
CA LEU A 82 10.56 1.40 -12.58
C LEU A 82 11.33 1.30 -13.89
N ALA A 83 10.82 1.93 -14.95
CA ALA A 83 11.42 2.01 -16.28
C ALA A 83 10.77 3.14 -17.08
N SER A 84 11.45 3.62 -18.12
CA SER A 84 10.89 4.61 -19.05
C SER A 84 10.44 3.89 -20.33
N VAL A 85 9.15 3.44 -20.31
CA VAL A 85 8.48 2.83 -21.47
C VAL A 85 7.10 3.47 -21.65
N ASP A 86 6.56 3.42 -22.86
CA ASP A 86 5.28 4.06 -23.22
C ASP A 86 4.17 3.80 -22.22
N ALA A 87 4.00 2.52 -21.83
CA ALA A 87 2.93 2.11 -20.94
C ALA A 87 3.06 2.70 -19.52
N LEU A 88 4.29 2.87 -19.02
CA LEU A 88 4.55 3.53 -17.73
C LEU A 88 4.53 5.06 -17.85
N ASN A 89 4.77 5.61 -19.05
CA ASN A 89 4.73 7.05 -19.31
C ASN A 89 3.34 7.54 -19.77
N LEU A 90 2.37 6.65 -19.94
CA LEU A 90 1.05 6.95 -20.54
C LEU A 90 1.19 7.62 -21.89
N THR A 91 2.12 7.17 -22.74
CA THR A 91 2.35 7.70 -24.10
C THR A 91 1.88 6.72 -25.16
N ASN A 92 1.65 7.24 -26.39
CA ASN A 92 1.25 6.44 -27.54
C ASN A 92 0.00 5.57 -27.30
N GLY A 93 -0.95 6.08 -26.51
CA GLY A 93 -2.19 5.37 -26.18
C GLY A 93 -2.01 4.13 -25.28
N LYS A 94 -0.81 3.93 -24.71
CA LYS A 94 -0.50 2.77 -23.86
C LYS A 94 -0.60 3.12 -22.38
N SER A 95 -1.02 2.14 -21.58
CA SER A 95 -1.06 2.22 -20.12
C SER A 95 -0.71 0.86 -19.50
N THR A 96 -0.38 0.85 -18.21
CA THR A 96 -0.01 -0.36 -17.48
C THR A 96 -0.74 -0.49 -16.14
N TYR A 97 -1.99 -0.05 -16.09
CA TYR A 97 -2.82 -0.19 -14.91
C TYR A 97 -2.81 -1.61 -14.36
N GLY A 98 -2.66 -1.77 -13.03
CA GLY A 98 -2.58 -3.05 -12.36
C GLY A 98 -1.35 -3.90 -12.69
N ARG A 99 -0.39 -3.35 -13.44
CA ARG A 99 0.88 -3.98 -13.78
C ARG A 99 2.02 -3.10 -13.25
N GLY A 100 3.23 -3.20 -13.73
CA GLY A 100 4.38 -2.49 -13.14
C GLY A 100 5.09 -3.40 -12.13
N SER A 101 5.48 -2.92 -10.94
CA SER A 101 6.06 -3.78 -9.92
C SER A 101 4.98 -4.61 -9.22
N TRP A 102 5.20 -5.93 -9.13
CA TRP A 102 4.30 -6.85 -8.45
C TRP A 102 4.85 -7.23 -7.07
N ALA A 103 4.43 -8.38 -6.52
CA ALA A 103 4.82 -8.83 -5.19
C ALA A 103 6.33 -8.67 -4.95
N SER A 104 6.68 -8.20 -3.75
CA SER A 104 8.07 -7.96 -3.37
C SER A 104 8.60 -9.05 -2.43
N SER A 105 9.92 -9.27 -2.48
CA SER A 105 10.65 -10.02 -1.46
C SER A 105 11.68 -9.09 -0.82
N LEU A 106 11.71 -9.05 0.50
CA LEU A 106 12.62 -8.21 1.28
C LEU A 106 13.57 -9.09 2.08
N ARG A 107 14.88 -8.83 2.00
CA ARG A 107 15.92 -9.60 2.73
C ARG A 107 16.99 -8.66 3.27
N PHE A 108 17.64 -9.10 4.35
CA PHE A 108 18.86 -8.51 4.86
C PHE A 108 19.93 -9.60 4.96
N HIS A 109 21.06 -9.41 4.29
CA HIS A 109 22.15 -10.35 4.27
C HIS A 109 23.49 -9.63 4.24
N ASN A 110 24.42 -10.01 5.12
CA ASN A 110 25.76 -9.44 5.19
C ASN A 110 25.80 -7.90 5.15
N GLY A 111 24.94 -7.25 5.98
CA GLY A 111 24.88 -5.79 6.08
C GLY A 111 24.29 -5.08 4.84
N THR A 112 23.62 -5.81 3.95
CA THR A 112 22.98 -5.29 2.76
C THR A 112 21.48 -5.63 2.78
N TYR A 113 20.64 -4.66 2.44
CA TYR A 113 19.22 -4.84 2.21
C TYR A 113 18.97 -5.13 0.74
N TYR A 114 18.07 -6.05 0.48
CA TYR A 114 17.65 -6.47 -0.86
C TYR A 114 16.12 -6.38 -0.95
N VAL A 115 15.62 -5.63 -1.92
CA VAL A 115 14.19 -5.61 -2.28
C VAL A 115 14.07 -6.07 -3.72
N THR A 116 13.27 -7.11 -3.94
CA THR A 116 13.09 -7.65 -5.29
C THR A 116 11.64 -7.54 -5.72
N THR A 117 11.42 -7.43 -7.02
CA THR A 117 10.11 -7.47 -7.66
C THR A 117 10.24 -7.94 -9.11
N PHE A 118 9.13 -8.22 -9.73
CA PHE A 118 9.06 -8.52 -11.15
C PHE A 118 8.02 -7.62 -11.84
N ALA A 119 8.19 -7.39 -13.13
CA ALA A 119 7.27 -6.58 -13.91
C ALA A 119 7.01 -7.19 -15.28
N GLN A 120 5.79 -7.63 -15.51
CA GLN A 120 5.38 -8.15 -16.83
C GLN A 120 5.45 -7.06 -17.91
N THR A 121 5.20 -5.79 -17.56
CA THR A 121 5.30 -4.65 -18.48
C THR A 121 6.67 -4.53 -19.15
N THR A 122 7.74 -4.93 -18.45
CA THR A 122 9.12 -4.91 -18.97
C THR A 122 9.69 -6.30 -19.26
N GLY A 123 8.99 -7.38 -18.83
CA GLY A 123 9.47 -8.75 -18.94
C GLY A 123 10.69 -9.05 -18.07
N LYS A 124 10.88 -8.31 -16.97
CA LYS A 124 12.08 -8.38 -16.14
C LYS A 124 11.80 -8.61 -14.67
N THR A 125 12.80 -9.20 -14.02
CA THR A 125 12.98 -9.23 -12.57
C THR A 125 13.96 -8.12 -12.18
N TYR A 126 13.70 -7.45 -11.05
CA TYR A 126 14.48 -6.36 -10.50
C TYR A 126 14.94 -6.69 -9.10
N ILE A 127 16.21 -6.42 -8.80
CA ILE A 127 16.79 -6.55 -7.46
C ILE A 127 17.43 -5.22 -7.08
N TYR A 128 16.85 -4.56 -6.10
CA TYR A 128 17.34 -3.30 -5.54
C TYR A 128 18.16 -3.60 -4.29
N THR A 129 19.35 -3.00 -4.18
CA THR A 129 20.26 -3.21 -3.05
C THR A 129 20.73 -1.90 -2.43
N THR A 130 20.84 -1.87 -1.11
CA THR A 130 21.39 -0.73 -0.36
C THR A 130 22.00 -1.15 0.97
N LYS A 131 22.93 -0.36 1.48
CA LYS A 131 23.42 -0.46 2.86
C LYS A 131 22.56 0.33 3.85
N ASN A 132 21.70 1.22 3.37
CA ASN A 132 20.82 2.04 4.20
C ASN A 132 19.40 2.03 3.62
N ILE A 133 18.53 1.19 4.19
CA ILE A 133 17.16 0.99 3.71
C ILE A 133 16.27 2.24 3.82
N GLU A 134 16.59 3.16 4.76
CA GLU A 134 15.80 4.37 5.00
C GLU A 134 16.19 5.54 4.09
N LYS A 135 17.44 5.57 3.61
CA LYS A 135 17.97 6.71 2.86
C LYS A 135 18.53 6.35 1.49
N GLY A 136 18.69 5.06 1.20
CA GLY A 136 19.40 4.64 0.00
C GLY A 136 20.90 5.01 0.03
N PRO A 137 21.55 5.29 -1.08
CA PRO A 137 21.01 5.12 -2.41
C PRO A 137 20.77 3.64 -2.73
N TRP A 138 19.80 3.38 -3.60
CA TRP A 138 19.53 2.05 -4.12
C TRP A 138 20.30 1.79 -5.41
N LYS A 139 20.93 0.64 -5.51
CA LYS A 139 21.47 0.10 -6.75
C LYS A 139 20.49 -0.91 -7.30
N VAL A 140 20.36 -1.01 -8.63
CA VAL A 140 19.44 -1.96 -9.27
C VAL A 140 20.19 -2.89 -10.21
N ALA A 141 19.91 -4.17 -10.10
CA ALA A 141 20.15 -5.19 -11.12
C ALA A 141 18.81 -5.57 -11.75
N SER A 142 18.77 -5.78 -13.07
CA SER A 142 17.56 -6.24 -13.75
C SER A 142 17.91 -7.23 -14.86
N PHE A 143 17.15 -8.30 -14.96
CA PHE A 143 17.36 -9.38 -15.92
C PHE A 143 16.04 -10.02 -16.33
N SER A 144 16.03 -10.72 -17.44
CA SER A 144 14.90 -11.51 -17.93
C SER A 144 15.08 -12.98 -17.55
N PRO A 145 13.96 -13.73 -17.39
CA PRO A 145 12.57 -13.28 -17.51
C PRO A 145 12.05 -12.59 -16.25
N SER A 146 10.76 -12.18 -16.26
CA SER A 146 10.03 -11.78 -15.07
C SER A 146 9.62 -13.01 -14.28
N TYR A 147 10.34 -13.35 -13.23
CA TYR A 147 10.04 -14.49 -12.35
C TYR A 147 8.83 -14.16 -11.47
N HIS A 148 7.73 -14.86 -11.71
CA HIS A 148 6.43 -14.59 -11.08
C HIS A 148 6.45 -14.88 -9.57
N ASP A 149 6.03 -13.91 -8.75
CA ASP A 149 5.81 -14.00 -7.31
C ASP A 149 6.97 -14.69 -6.56
N HIS A 150 8.18 -14.22 -6.86
CA HIS A 150 9.38 -14.85 -6.36
C HIS A 150 9.76 -14.43 -4.95
N SER A 151 10.42 -15.34 -4.24
CA SER A 151 11.14 -15.13 -2.99
C SER A 151 12.64 -15.19 -3.23
N LEU A 152 13.36 -14.11 -2.93
CA LEU A 152 14.82 -14.13 -2.86
C LEU A 152 15.26 -14.86 -1.57
N PHE A 153 16.25 -15.74 -1.66
CA PHE A 153 16.76 -16.48 -0.51
C PHE A 153 18.27 -16.64 -0.56
N PHE A 154 18.92 -16.33 0.55
CA PHE A 154 20.34 -16.58 0.80
C PHE A 154 20.45 -17.80 1.70
N ASP A 155 21.05 -18.89 1.22
CA ASP A 155 21.23 -20.10 2.00
C ASP A 155 22.54 -20.09 2.79
N ASP A 156 22.64 -20.96 3.80
CA ASP A 156 23.82 -21.04 4.70
C ASP A 156 25.08 -21.51 3.97
N ASP A 157 24.94 -22.17 2.81
CA ASP A 157 26.06 -22.60 1.96
C ASP A 157 26.59 -21.48 1.04
N GLY A 158 26.06 -20.26 1.18
CA GLY A 158 26.48 -19.08 0.42
C GLY A 158 25.84 -18.96 -0.96
N ARG A 159 24.98 -19.89 -1.35
CA ARG A 159 24.22 -19.81 -2.62
C ARG A 159 22.99 -18.90 -2.48
N VAL A 160 22.60 -18.32 -3.59
CA VAL A 160 21.47 -17.39 -3.67
C VAL A 160 20.44 -17.94 -4.65
N TYR A 161 19.19 -17.91 -4.24
CA TYR A 161 18.10 -18.52 -5.01
C TYR A 161 16.91 -17.60 -5.20
N LEU A 162 16.16 -17.78 -6.30
CA LEU A 162 14.77 -17.39 -6.43
C LEU A 162 13.89 -18.64 -6.42
N ILE A 163 12.86 -18.63 -5.57
CA ILE A 163 11.74 -19.57 -5.60
C ILE A 163 10.55 -18.83 -6.20
N TYR A 164 9.89 -19.36 -7.22
CA TYR A 164 8.88 -18.64 -7.98
C TYR A 164 7.87 -19.57 -8.64
N GLY A 165 6.80 -18.98 -9.18
CA GLY A 165 5.79 -19.68 -9.97
C GLY A 165 4.40 -19.63 -9.38
N ALA A 166 3.46 -20.23 -10.08
CA ALA A 166 2.07 -20.38 -9.66
C ALA A 166 1.59 -21.81 -9.92
N GLY A 167 1.13 -22.49 -8.89
CA GLY A 167 0.81 -23.93 -8.89
C GLY A 167 2.05 -24.81 -8.91
N LYS A 168 2.82 -24.76 -9.97
CA LYS A 168 4.15 -25.37 -10.08
C LYS A 168 5.20 -24.38 -9.58
N LEU A 169 5.84 -24.73 -8.46
CA LEU A 169 6.88 -23.90 -7.85
C LEU A 169 8.26 -24.40 -8.25
N LYS A 170 9.13 -23.46 -8.56
CA LYS A 170 10.44 -23.68 -9.15
C LYS A 170 11.53 -22.95 -8.39
N LEU A 171 12.76 -23.43 -8.54
CA LEU A 171 13.99 -22.87 -8.00
C LEU A 171 14.95 -22.54 -9.13
N ILE A 172 15.60 -21.38 -9.04
CA ILE A 172 16.73 -21.01 -9.89
C ILE A 172 17.83 -20.38 -9.03
N GLU A 173 19.09 -20.75 -9.29
CA GLU A 173 20.25 -20.17 -8.60
C GLU A 173 20.67 -18.87 -9.29
N LEU A 174 20.90 -17.82 -8.49
CA LEU A 174 21.45 -16.56 -8.94
C LEU A 174 22.97 -16.51 -8.76
N SER A 175 23.62 -15.61 -9.48
CA SER A 175 24.99 -15.20 -9.17
C SER A 175 25.07 -14.64 -7.76
N ALA A 176 26.19 -14.83 -7.06
CA ALA A 176 26.38 -14.42 -5.67
C ALA A 176 26.20 -12.90 -5.45
N ASP A 177 26.46 -12.11 -6.47
CA ASP A 177 26.28 -10.66 -6.49
C ASP A 177 24.84 -10.22 -6.86
N VAL A 178 23.95 -11.18 -7.06
CA VAL A 178 22.54 -11.03 -7.49
C VAL A 178 22.35 -10.29 -8.82
N SER A 179 23.37 -10.21 -9.65
CA SER A 179 23.32 -9.50 -10.94
C SER A 179 22.43 -10.18 -11.98
N GLY A 180 22.12 -11.47 -11.79
CA GLY A 180 21.31 -12.28 -12.70
C GLY A 180 21.30 -13.74 -12.32
N VAL A 181 20.74 -14.54 -13.22
CA VAL A 181 20.81 -16.02 -13.11
C VAL A 181 22.26 -16.46 -13.27
N LYS A 182 22.71 -17.35 -12.40
CA LYS A 182 24.06 -17.92 -12.46
C LYS A 182 24.26 -18.71 -13.75
N PRO A 183 25.31 -18.42 -14.53
CA PRO A 183 25.58 -19.16 -15.76
C PRO A 183 25.66 -20.67 -15.55
N GLY A 184 25.06 -21.45 -16.45
CA GLY A 184 25.04 -22.90 -16.37
C GLY A 184 24.01 -23.49 -15.39
N THR A 185 23.26 -22.67 -14.68
CA THR A 185 22.18 -23.13 -13.80
C THR A 185 20.96 -23.55 -14.63
N THR A 186 20.35 -24.67 -14.24
CA THR A 186 19.07 -25.13 -14.77
C THR A 186 17.97 -24.92 -13.75
N GLU A 187 16.78 -24.58 -14.24
CA GLU A 187 15.58 -24.48 -13.44
C GLU A 187 15.21 -25.83 -12.84
N GLN A 188 14.93 -25.88 -11.56
CA GLN A 188 14.48 -27.07 -10.85
C GLN A 188 13.02 -26.92 -10.39
N VAL A 189 12.18 -27.91 -10.68
CA VAL A 189 10.84 -28.00 -10.10
C VAL A 189 10.96 -28.46 -8.65
N LEU A 190 10.47 -27.66 -7.71
CA LEU A 190 10.43 -28.01 -6.29
C LEU A 190 9.13 -28.74 -5.92
N ILE A 191 8.00 -28.23 -6.40
CA ILE A 191 6.66 -28.73 -6.09
C ILE A 191 5.82 -28.66 -7.35
N GLU A 192 5.32 -29.80 -7.84
CA GLU A 192 4.51 -29.89 -9.07
C GLU A 192 3.13 -29.22 -8.90
N ASN A 193 2.51 -29.39 -7.73
CA ASN A 193 1.23 -28.77 -7.41
C ASN A 193 1.20 -28.33 -5.95
N ALA A 194 1.60 -27.10 -5.71
CA ALA A 194 1.65 -26.52 -4.37
C ALA A 194 0.27 -26.21 -3.76
N SER A 195 -0.82 -26.30 -4.54
CA SER A 195 -2.18 -26.16 -4.02
C SER A 195 -2.72 -27.43 -3.38
N THR A 196 -2.06 -28.58 -3.56
CA THR A 196 -2.53 -29.91 -3.12
C THR A 196 -3.07 -29.95 -1.69
N PRO A 197 -2.43 -29.31 -0.67
CA PRO A 197 -2.92 -29.36 0.69
C PRO A 197 -4.32 -28.76 0.89
N SER A 198 -4.70 -27.78 0.06
CA SER A 198 -6.01 -27.10 0.15
C SER A 198 -7.06 -27.65 -0.83
N GLY A 199 -6.68 -28.67 -1.62
CA GLY A 199 -7.50 -29.20 -2.70
C GLY A 199 -7.09 -28.66 -4.07
N THR A 200 -7.28 -29.50 -5.10
CA THR A 200 -6.95 -29.18 -6.48
C THR A 200 -8.11 -28.53 -7.21
N GLY A 201 -7.80 -27.59 -8.09
CA GLY A 201 -8.80 -26.89 -8.91
C GLY A 201 -9.44 -25.71 -8.18
N GLY A 202 -9.14 -24.51 -8.58
CA GLY A 202 -9.63 -23.29 -7.94
C GLY A 202 -9.37 -22.04 -8.75
N GLY A 203 -9.75 -20.91 -8.19
CA GLY A 203 -9.60 -19.61 -8.82
C GLY A 203 -8.17 -19.09 -8.83
N LEU A 204 -7.30 -19.56 -7.89
CA LEU A 204 -5.91 -19.15 -7.78
C LEU A 204 -5.03 -20.36 -7.42
N PRO A 205 -4.09 -20.76 -8.29
CA PRO A 205 -3.07 -21.75 -7.93
C PRO A 205 -2.14 -21.15 -6.87
N ALA A 206 -1.42 -22.02 -6.12
CA ALA A 206 -0.53 -21.56 -5.06
C ALA A 206 0.60 -20.69 -5.61
N GLU A 207 0.68 -19.43 -5.16
CA GLU A 207 1.65 -18.41 -5.57
C GLU A 207 2.05 -17.53 -4.38
N GLY A 208 2.71 -16.38 -4.60
CA GLY A 208 3.11 -15.47 -3.52
C GLY A 208 4.17 -16.09 -2.61
N SER A 209 5.18 -16.73 -3.18
CA SER A 209 6.21 -17.47 -2.43
C SER A 209 6.98 -16.60 -1.44
N GLN A 210 7.06 -17.06 -0.17
CA GLN A 210 7.97 -16.51 0.83
C GLN A 210 8.68 -17.66 1.54
N LEU A 211 10.00 -17.77 1.34
CA LEU A 211 10.83 -18.83 1.92
C LEU A 211 11.55 -18.35 3.18
N PHE A 212 11.51 -19.19 4.21
CA PHE A 212 12.20 -19.00 5.49
C PHE A 212 12.98 -20.26 5.86
N LYS A 213 14.09 -20.08 6.58
CA LYS A 213 14.82 -21.19 7.23
C LYS A 213 14.77 -20.97 8.73
N VAL A 214 14.13 -21.88 9.46
CA VAL A 214 13.96 -21.81 10.92
C VAL A 214 14.44 -23.13 11.51
N LYS A 215 15.38 -23.06 12.45
CA LYS A 215 15.97 -24.24 13.12
C LYS A 215 16.42 -25.34 12.13
N GLY A 216 17.05 -24.92 11.01
CA GLY A 216 17.60 -25.81 9.98
C GLY A 216 16.60 -26.37 8.98
N LYS A 217 15.29 -26.12 9.14
CA LYS A 217 14.26 -26.54 8.19
C LYS A 217 13.78 -25.38 7.33
N TYR A 218 13.39 -25.66 6.10
CA TYR A 218 12.84 -24.70 5.15
C TYR A 218 11.32 -24.69 5.24
N TYR A 219 10.73 -23.48 5.23
CA TYR A 219 9.29 -23.24 5.24
C TYR A 219 8.93 -22.30 4.10
N LEU A 220 8.11 -22.77 3.18
CA LEU A 220 7.65 -22.01 2.03
C LEU A 220 6.16 -21.69 2.19
N PHE A 221 5.86 -20.40 2.29
CA PHE A 221 4.50 -19.86 2.40
C PHE A 221 3.98 -19.49 1.03
N ASN A 222 2.75 -19.87 0.76
CA ASN A 222 2.03 -19.53 -0.47
C ASN A 222 0.57 -19.20 -0.16
N ILE A 223 -0.05 -18.38 -1.02
CA ILE A 223 -1.51 -18.20 -1.09
C ILE A 223 -2.09 -19.13 -2.16
N THR A 224 -3.27 -19.68 -1.89
CA THR A 224 -4.09 -20.37 -2.90
C THR A 224 -5.56 -20.04 -2.69
N TRP A 225 -6.39 -20.27 -3.71
CA TRP A 225 -7.84 -20.11 -3.58
C TRP A 225 -8.52 -21.36 -4.15
N PRO A 226 -8.83 -22.36 -3.29
CA PRO A 226 -9.49 -23.58 -3.73
C PRO A 226 -10.92 -23.30 -4.23
N LYS A 227 -11.40 -24.12 -5.15
CA LYS A 227 -12.74 -24.00 -5.73
C LYS A 227 -13.82 -24.08 -4.63
N GLY A 228 -14.73 -23.09 -4.61
CA GLY A 228 -15.80 -23.01 -3.59
C GLY A 228 -15.34 -22.62 -2.18
N GLY A 229 -14.03 -22.38 -2.00
CA GLY A 229 -13.43 -21.98 -0.75
C GLY A 229 -13.09 -20.50 -0.68
N MET A 230 -12.18 -20.16 0.24
CA MET A 230 -11.63 -18.82 0.40
C MET A 230 -10.11 -18.83 0.17
N ARG A 231 -9.51 -17.67 0.05
CA ARG A 231 -8.05 -17.53 0.05
C ARG A 231 -7.47 -18.19 1.29
N THR A 232 -6.46 -19.02 1.10
CA THR A 232 -5.90 -19.94 2.09
C THR A 232 -4.39 -19.83 2.08
N VAL A 233 -3.77 -19.84 3.25
CA VAL A 233 -2.32 -20.01 3.39
C VAL A 233 -1.99 -21.49 3.31
N VAL A 234 -1.10 -21.87 2.41
CA VAL A 234 -0.47 -23.19 2.37
C VAL A 234 0.99 -23.04 2.77
N ILE A 235 1.46 -23.93 3.61
CA ILE A 235 2.85 -23.98 4.08
C ILE A 235 3.45 -25.31 3.68
N HIS A 236 4.59 -25.26 3.00
CA HIS A 236 5.39 -26.45 2.71
C HIS A 236 6.65 -26.43 3.55
N ARG A 237 7.08 -27.61 4.03
CA ARG A 237 8.28 -27.81 4.85
C ARG A 237 9.20 -28.84 4.21
N ALA A 238 10.50 -28.60 4.31
CA ALA A 238 11.53 -29.57 3.89
C ALA A 238 12.80 -29.46 4.74
N ASP A 239 13.59 -30.53 4.76
CA ASP A 239 14.92 -30.52 5.40
C ASP A 239 16.02 -30.00 4.47
N LYS A 240 15.77 -29.99 3.15
CA LYS A 240 16.66 -29.44 2.12
C LYS A 240 15.87 -28.52 1.22
N ILE A 241 16.51 -27.47 0.70
CA ILE A 241 15.86 -26.52 -0.20
C ILE A 241 15.29 -27.20 -1.47
N THR A 242 15.91 -28.29 -1.88
CA THR A 242 15.49 -29.11 -3.02
C THR A 242 14.39 -30.13 -2.69
N GLY A 243 13.93 -30.17 -1.43
CA GLY A 243 12.94 -31.13 -0.94
C GLY A 243 13.48 -32.47 -0.47
N PRO A 244 12.63 -33.49 -0.31
CA PRO A 244 11.18 -33.46 -0.61
C PRO A 244 10.40 -32.51 0.28
N TRP A 245 9.34 -31.92 -0.28
CA TRP A 245 8.48 -30.96 0.40
C TRP A 245 7.18 -31.62 0.89
N GLU A 246 6.86 -31.44 2.17
CA GLU A 246 5.60 -31.81 2.79
C GLU A 246 4.74 -30.54 2.93
N GLY A 247 3.45 -30.60 2.56
CA GLY A 247 2.55 -29.43 2.57
C GLY A 247 1.36 -29.58 3.50
N ARG A 248 0.95 -28.48 4.16
CA ARG A 248 -0.25 -28.37 5.02
C ARG A 248 -0.99 -27.07 4.77
N ILE A 249 -2.28 -27.03 5.12
CA ILE A 249 -3.00 -25.77 5.30
C ILE A 249 -2.40 -25.06 6.52
N GLY A 250 -1.92 -23.82 6.33
CA GLY A 250 -1.43 -22.97 7.42
C GLY A 250 -2.54 -22.15 8.06
N LEU A 251 -3.43 -21.56 7.24
CA LEU A 251 -4.58 -20.78 7.71
C LEU A 251 -5.68 -20.76 6.65
N GLN A 252 -6.94 -20.97 7.11
CA GLN A 252 -8.12 -20.79 6.29
C GLN A 252 -9.20 -20.07 7.11
N ASP A 253 -9.09 -18.74 7.18
CA ASP A 253 -10.02 -17.91 7.92
C ASP A 253 -10.20 -16.54 7.26
N ARG A 254 -11.45 -16.14 7.02
CA ARG A 254 -11.88 -14.84 6.46
C ARG A 254 -11.16 -14.41 5.18
N GLY A 255 -10.44 -15.31 4.50
CA GLY A 255 -9.63 -15.01 3.32
C GLY A 255 -8.35 -14.23 3.61
N VAL A 256 -7.87 -14.25 4.86
CA VAL A 256 -6.57 -13.70 5.26
C VAL A 256 -5.48 -14.65 4.81
N ALA A 257 -4.64 -14.22 3.86
CA ALA A 257 -3.61 -15.06 3.24
C ALA A 257 -2.51 -14.22 2.58
N GLN A 258 -1.54 -14.87 1.98
CA GLN A 258 -0.32 -14.34 1.37
C GLN A 258 0.51 -13.46 2.30
N GLY A 259 1.74 -13.88 2.51
CA GLY A 259 2.72 -13.24 3.36
C GLY A 259 3.70 -14.27 3.90
N GLY A 260 4.19 -14.07 5.11
CA GLY A 260 5.23 -14.92 5.67
C GLY A 260 5.37 -14.80 7.18
N LEU A 261 6.53 -15.16 7.69
CA LEU A 261 6.85 -15.19 9.12
C LEU A 261 7.70 -14.00 9.53
N ILE A 262 7.47 -13.54 10.76
CA ILE A 262 8.30 -12.56 11.45
C ILE A 262 8.42 -12.94 12.92
N ASP A 263 9.64 -12.87 13.46
CA ASP A 263 9.90 -13.10 14.89
C ASP A 263 10.05 -11.77 15.64
N THR A 264 9.94 -11.84 16.96
CA THR A 264 10.16 -10.70 17.85
C THR A 264 11.41 -10.93 18.71
N PRO A 265 12.02 -9.88 19.28
CA PRO A 265 13.19 -10.01 20.15
C PRO A 265 12.95 -10.87 21.40
N ASP A 266 11.71 -10.96 21.88
CA ASP A 266 11.29 -11.81 23.00
C ASP A 266 10.91 -13.24 22.58
N GLY A 267 11.17 -13.62 21.31
CA GLY A 267 11.01 -14.98 20.78
C GLY A 267 9.59 -15.36 20.39
N LYS A 268 8.64 -14.44 20.40
CA LYS A 268 7.30 -14.66 19.81
C LYS A 268 7.39 -14.66 18.29
N TRP A 269 6.44 -15.30 17.64
CA TRP A 269 6.31 -15.35 16.19
C TRP A 269 4.95 -14.88 15.74
N TYR A 270 4.93 -14.21 14.58
CA TYR A 270 3.72 -13.80 13.88
C TYR A 270 3.81 -14.18 12.40
N ALA A 271 2.68 -14.47 11.78
CA ALA A 271 2.54 -14.42 10.34
C ALA A 271 1.99 -13.04 9.96
N TYR A 272 2.68 -12.36 9.05
CA TYR A 272 2.17 -11.14 8.41
C TYR A 272 1.44 -11.55 7.13
N LEU A 273 0.16 -11.22 7.06
CA LEU A 273 -0.73 -11.64 6.00
C LEU A 273 -1.59 -10.46 5.57
N PHE A 274 -2.30 -10.54 4.45
CA PHE A 274 -3.29 -9.53 4.09
C PHE A 274 -4.65 -10.14 3.75
N ARG A 275 -5.66 -9.29 3.67
CA ARG A 275 -7.01 -9.64 3.20
C ARG A 275 -7.47 -8.65 2.15
N ASP A 276 -8.10 -9.14 1.06
CA ASP A 276 -8.86 -8.29 0.16
C ASP A 276 -10.09 -7.74 0.88
N PHE A 277 -10.18 -6.42 0.98
CA PHE A 277 -11.26 -5.75 1.72
C PHE A 277 -12.00 -4.73 0.85
N GLY A 278 -12.48 -5.13 -0.30
CA GLY A 278 -13.26 -4.27 -1.19
C GLY A 278 -12.51 -3.03 -1.68
N GLY A 279 -13.18 -1.90 -1.75
CA GLY A 279 -12.66 -0.67 -2.33
C GLY A 279 -11.43 -0.09 -1.64
N VAL A 280 -11.22 -0.34 -0.36
CA VAL A 280 -10.00 0.12 0.34
C VAL A 280 -8.74 -0.65 -0.10
N GLY A 281 -8.90 -1.85 -0.68
CA GLY A 281 -7.78 -2.67 -1.18
C GLY A 281 -7.39 -3.81 -0.27
N ARG A 282 -6.10 -4.13 -0.23
CA ARG A 282 -5.52 -5.25 0.53
C ARG A 282 -4.96 -4.76 1.85
N ILE A 283 -5.62 -5.13 2.94
CA ILE A 283 -5.30 -4.64 4.28
C ILE A 283 -4.48 -5.66 5.08
N PRO A 284 -3.36 -5.25 5.71
CA PRO A 284 -2.48 -6.10 6.52
C PRO A 284 -3.08 -6.59 7.84
N TYR A 285 -2.77 -7.85 8.14
CA TYR A 285 -3.08 -8.54 9.40
C TYR A 285 -1.81 -9.11 10.00
N LEU A 286 -1.77 -9.21 11.33
CA LEU A 286 -0.83 -10.05 12.06
C LEU A 286 -1.58 -11.21 12.70
N VAL A 287 -0.97 -12.39 12.61
CA VAL A 287 -1.54 -13.63 13.13
C VAL A 287 -0.50 -14.28 14.03
N PRO A 288 -0.77 -14.52 15.33
CA PRO A 288 0.17 -15.19 16.21
C PRO A 288 0.53 -16.58 15.68
N VAL A 289 1.77 -17.00 15.90
CA VAL A 289 2.27 -18.32 15.46
C VAL A 289 2.82 -19.08 16.65
N ALA A 290 2.28 -20.27 16.90
CA ALA A 290 2.88 -21.29 17.76
C ALA A 290 3.66 -22.30 16.91
N TRP A 291 4.54 -23.06 17.54
CA TRP A 291 5.32 -24.12 16.88
C TRP A 291 4.95 -25.47 17.51
N GLU A 292 4.36 -26.37 16.71
CA GLU A 292 3.96 -27.71 17.12
C GLU A 292 4.52 -28.75 16.14
N ASP A 293 5.23 -29.75 16.63
CA ASP A 293 5.88 -30.80 15.83
C ASP A 293 6.72 -30.26 14.68
N GLY A 294 7.35 -29.09 14.92
CA GLY A 294 8.17 -28.40 13.91
C GLY A 294 7.35 -27.76 12.78
N TRP A 295 6.06 -27.50 12.97
CA TRP A 295 5.20 -26.74 12.08
C TRP A 295 4.78 -25.41 12.69
N PRO A 296 4.71 -24.33 11.91
CA PRO A 296 4.09 -23.10 12.37
C PRO A 296 2.56 -23.27 12.34
N VAL A 297 1.94 -23.10 13.50
CA VAL A 297 0.48 -23.12 13.70
C VAL A 297 0.00 -21.69 13.80
N LEU A 298 -0.77 -21.25 12.80
CA LEU A 298 -1.20 -19.88 12.65
C LEU A 298 -2.54 -19.62 13.34
N GLY A 299 -2.60 -18.52 14.08
CA GLY A 299 -3.82 -18.04 14.73
C GLY A 299 -4.07 -18.63 16.10
N VAL A 300 -5.20 -18.25 16.66
CA VAL A 300 -5.74 -18.82 17.90
C VAL A 300 -6.83 -19.81 17.51
N ASN A 301 -6.60 -21.10 17.76
CA ASN A 301 -7.51 -22.17 17.31
C ASN A 301 -7.80 -22.10 15.78
N GLY A 302 -6.78 -21.82 14.96
CA GLY A 302 -6.92 -21.71 13.51
C GLY A 302 -7.71 -20.47 13.02
N LYS A 303 -7.90 -19.47 13.88
CA LYS A 303 -8.62 -18.23 13.59
C LYS A 303 -7.70 -17.01 13.73
N VAL A 304 -7.93 -16.02 12.88
CA VAL A 304 -7.30 -14.70 12.97
C VAL A 304 -7.92 -13.95 14.16
N PRO A 305 -7.15 -13.61 15.20
CA PRO A 305 -7.69 -12.88 16.35
C PRO A 305 -8.02 -11.42 15.96
N GLU A 306 -9.01 -10.85 16.63
CA GLU A 306 -9.35 -9.42 16.47
C GLU A 306 -8.39 -8.53 17.25
N THR A 307 -7.89 -9.01 18.38
CA THR A 307 -6.95 -8.31 19.26
C THR A 307 -5.62 -9.03 19.31
N LEU A 308 -4.53 -8.26 19.49
CA LEU A 308 -3.16 -8.75 19.57
C LEU A 308 -2.50 -8.25 20.85
N ASP A 309 -1.67 -9.09 21.46
CA ASP A 309 -0.80 -8.72 22.58
C ASP A 309 0.40 -7.90 22.06
N LEU A 310 0.10 -6.72 21.53
CA LEU A 310 1.02 -5.75 20.97
C LEU A 310 0.52 -4.35 21.33
N PRO A 311 1.41 -3.32 21.30
CA PRO A 311 1.02 -1.93 21.58
C PRO A 311 -0.12 -1.47 20.64
N ALA A 312 -1.04 -0.66 21.16
CA ALA A 312 -2.11 -0.10 20.37
C ALA A 312 -1.60 0.76 19.21
N SER A 313 -2.38 0.81 18.14
CA SER A 313 -2.13 1.73 17.02
C SER A 313 -2.23 3.19 17.50
N LYS A 314 -1.27 4.00 17.07
CA LYS A 314 -1.26 5.46 17.25
C LYS A 314 -1.95 6.20 16.09
N GLY A 315 -2.61 5.46 15.22
CA GLY A 315 -3.19 5.95 13.98
C GLY A 315 -2.31 5.62 12.77
N LEU A 316 -2.93 5.63 11.59
CA LEU A 316 -2.25 5.29 10.33
C LEU A 316 -1.89 6.51 9.50
N ILE A 317 -2.57 7.62 9.69
CA ILE A 317 -2.44 8.84 8.85
C ILE A 317 -0.99 9.31 8.76
N PRO A 318 -0.25 9.48 9.87
CA PRO A 318 1.15 9.94 9.80
C PRO A 318 2.10 8.98 9.10
N GLY A 319 1.75 7.70 8.99
CA GLY A 319 2.62 6.68 8.41
C GLY A 319 2.40 6.43 6.92
N LEU A 320 1.16 6.57 6.43
CA LEU A 320 0.77 6.15 5.07
C LEU A 320 0.11 7.25 4.26
N VAL A 321 -0.60 8.17 4.92
CA VAL A 321 -1.28 9.31 4.34
C VAL A 321 -1.04 10.53 5.23
N ALA A 322 -1.10 11.72 4.65
CA ALA A 322 -0.98 12.98 5.38
C ALA A 322 -1.66 14.11 4.64
N SER A 323 -2.17 15.07 5.39
CA SER A 323 -2.51 16.39 4.85
C SER A 323 -1.26 17.13 4.39
N ASP A 324 -1.37 17.93 3.34
CA ASP A 324 -0.27 18.69 2.77
C ASP A 324 -0.78 20.09 2.36
N GLU A 325 -0.21 21.13 2.96
CA GLU A 325 -0.48 22.53 2.64
C GLU A 325 0.45 23.06 1.54
N PHE A 326 1.19 22.18 0.87
CA PHE A 326 2.16 22.45 -0.19
C PHE A 326 3.19 23.55 0.12
N THR A 327 3.30 23.92 1.39
CA THR A 327 4.34 24.86 1.87
C THR A 327 5.62 24.08 2.13
N ARG A 328 6.72 24.51 1.49
CA ARG A 328 8.05 23.87 1.63
C ARG A 328 9.06 24.82 2.26
N LYS A 329 9.87 24.29 3.16
CA LYS A 329 11.05 24.97 3.69
C LYS A 329 12.28 24.58 2.86
N LYS A 330 13.35 25.35 2.98
CA LYS A 330 14.62 24.98 2.35
C LYS A 330 15.10 23.61 2.85
N GLY A 331 15.31 22.69 1.92
CA GLY A 331 15.75 21.33 2.21
C GLY A 331 14.63 20.30 2.34
N ASP A 332 13.37 20.73 2.38
CA ASP A 332 12.24 19.79 2.32
C ASP A 332 12.18 19.12 0.94
N PRO A 333 11.75 17.84 0.86
CA PRO A 333 11.43 17.22 -0.42
C PRO A 333 10.26 17.95 -1.09
N ALA A 334 10.27 18.01 -2.41
CA ALA A 334 9.19 18.64 -3.17
C ALA A 334 7.82 17.97 -2.85
N LEU A 335 7.80 16.65 -2.73
CA LEU A 335 6.63 15.89 -2.28
C LEU A 335 7.03 14.96 -1.13
N PRO A 336 6.27 14.95 0.00
CA PRO A 336 6.40 13.93 1.05
C PRO A 336 6.17 12.52 0.52
N LEU A 337 6.72 11.51 1.22
CA LEU A 337 6.68 10.10 0.82
C LEU A 337 5.27 9.51 0.68
N VAL A 338 4.26 10.14 1.24
CA VAL A 338 2.85 9.69 1.12
C VAL A 338 2.27 9.89 -0.29
N TRP A 339 2.91 10.73 -1.11
CA TRP A 339 2.48 11.02 -2.46
C TRP A 339 3.09 10.05 -3.49
N GLN A 340 2.24 9.60 -4.40
CA GLN A 340 2.64 8.82 -5.56
C GLN A 340 1.91 9.28 -6.81
N TRP A 341 2.62 9.34 -7.92
CA TRP A 341 2.05 9.62 -9.23
C TRP A 341 1.36 8.38 -9.81
N ASN A 342 0.25 8.59 -10.46
CA ASN A 342 -0.37 7.59 -11.31
C ASN A 342 0.50 7.42 -12.57
N HIS A 343 1.28 6.33 -12.64
CA HIS A 343 2.35 6.11 -13.61
C HIS A 343 3.55 7.06 -13.42
N ASN A 344 4.45 7.13 -14.40
CA ASN A 344 5.61 8.02 -14.33
C ASN A 344 5.20 9.47 -14.57
N PRO A 345 5.58 10.42 -13.72
CA PRO A 345 5.30 11.84 -13.95
C PRO A 345 6.12 12.43 -15.09
N ASP A 346 5.64 13.52 -15.67
CA ASP A 346 6.46 14.48 -16.38
C ASP A 346 6.84 15.60 -15.43
N ASN A 347 8.09 15.63 -15.01
CA ASN A 347 8.56 16.57 -14.00
C ASN A 347 8.60 18.03 -14.46
N ASN A 348 8.41 18.32 -15.74
CA ASN A 348 8.30 19.68 -16.26
C ASN A 348 6.88 20.26 -16.11
N LEU A 349 5.90 19.40 -15.81
CA LEU A 349 4.48 19.76 -15.82
C LEU A 349 3.87 19.86 -14.41
N TRP A 350 4.70 19.89 -13.36
CA TRP A 350 4.24 20.17 -12.01
C TRP A 350 5.27 20.95 -11.20
N SER A 351 4.82 21.65 -10.16
CA SER A 351 5.70 22.43 -9.29
C SER A 351 5.03 22.74 -7.95
N VAL A 352 5.82 22.77 -6.87
CA VAL A 352 5.42 23.33 -5.55
C VAL A 352 6.16 24.64 -5.25
N SER A 353 6.93 25.17 -6.23
CA SER A 353 7.71 26.39 -6.09
C SER A 353 7.24 27.52 -7.00
N ASP A 354 6.58 27.24 -8.14
CA ASP A 354 6.08 28.27 -9.08
C ASP A 354 5.09 29.22 -8.40
N ARG A 355 4.33 28.72 -7.42
CA ARG A 355 3.50 29.49 -6.51
C ARG A 355 3.65 28.95 -5.11
N LYS A 356 4.26 29.73 -4.22
CA LYS A 356 4.51 29.31 -2.83
C LYS A 356 3.21 28.90 -2.12
N GLY A 357 3.22 27.74 -1.48
CA GLY A 357 2.06 27.19 -0.77
C GLY A 357 1.03 26.51 -1.69
N PHE A 358 1.37 26.23 -2.94
CA PHE A 358 0.49 25.56 -3.88
C PHE A 358 1.21 24.42 -4.63
N LEU A 359 0.46 23.38 -4.95
CA LEU A 359 0.83 22.44 -5.99
C LEU A 359 0.27 22.96 -7.32
N ARG A 360 1.12 23.21 -8.29
CA ARG A 360 0.74 23.55 -9.67
C ARG A 360 0.80 22.31 -10.55
N LEU A 361 -0.28 22.00 -11.24
CA LEU A 361 -0.32 21.00 -12.30
C LEU A 361 -0.59 21.70 -13.65
N LYS A 362 0.32 21.48 -14.64
CA LYS A 362 0.28 22.10 -15.97
C LYS A 362 -0.18 21.09 -17.02
N THR A 363 -0.86 21.56 -18.06
CA THR A 363 -1.21 20.74 -19.22
C THR A 363 -0.18 20.91 -20.33
N GLY A 364 0.53 19.83 -20.69
CA GLY A 364 1.56 19.84 -21.74
C GLY A 364 1.19 19.03 -22.98
N ARG A 365 0.08 18.28 -22.92
CA ARG A 365 -0.47 17.48 -24.02
C ARG A 365 -1.99 17.42 -23.91
N THR A 366 -2.64 16.98 -24.97
CA THR A 366 -4.07 16.64 -24.94
C THR A 366 -4.24 15.16 -24.66
N ASP A 367 -5.18 14.83 -23.79
CA ASP A 367 -5.53 13.46 -23.41
C ASP A 367 -7.01 13.18 -23.75
N THR A 368 -7.28 11.98 -24.24
CA THR A 368 -8.64 11.59 -24.64
C THR A 368 -9.53 11.23 -23.45
N SER A 369 -8.93 10.94 -22.30
CA SER A 369 -9.64 10.51 -21.10
C SER A 369 -8.80 10.71 -19.85
N PHE A 370 -9.47 10.76 -18.70
CA PHE A 370 -8.82 10.86 -17.39
C PHE A 370 -7.78 9.74 -17.14
N VAL A 371 -8.06 8.50 -17.54
CA VAL A 371 -7.11 7.38 -17.32
C VAL A 371 -5.82 7.49 -18.13
N MET A 372 -5.78 8.36 -19.11
CA MET A 372 -4.56 8.72 -19.85
C MET A 372 -3.91 9.99 -19.32
N ALA A 373 -4.55 10.71 -18.39
CA ALA A 373 -4.04 11.96 -17.82
C ALA A 373 -2.75 11.71 -17.02
N ARG A 374 -1.63 12.22 -17.56
CA ARG A 374 -0.35 12.19 -16.87
C ARG A 374 -0.33 13.21 -15.73
N ASN A 375 0.49 12.98 -14.71
CA ASN A 375 0.60 13.83 -13.52
C ASN A 375 -0.66 13.91 -12.66
N THR A 376 -1.39 12.81 -12.52
CA THR A 376 -2.36 12.65 -11.44
C THR A 376 -1.59 12.26 -10.17
N LEU A 377 -1.59 13.15 -9.16
CA LEU A 377 -0.88 12.97 -7.90
C LEU A 377 -1.81 12.35 -6.85
N THR A 378 -1.41 11.23 -6.24
CA THR A 378 -2.33 10.43 -5.43
C THR A 378 -1.84 10.10 -4.03
N GLN A 379 -2.78 9.90 -3.10
CA GLN A 379 -2.59 9.23 -1.81
C GLN A 379 -3.60 8.11 -1.63
N ARG A 380 -3.31 7.13 -0.75
CA ARG A 380 -4.23 6.05 -0.40
C ARG A 380 -5.50 6.59 0.25
N THR A 381 -6.62 5.91 0.06
CA THR A 381 -7.73 5.98 1.01
C THR A 381 -7.39 5.16 2.23
N ILE A 382 -8.05 5.43 3.35
CA ILE A 382 -7.94 4.66 4.58
C ILE A 382 -9.34 4.27 5.09
N GLY A 383 -9.42 3.12 5.73
CA GLY A 383 -10.64 2.64 6.36
C GLY A 383 -10.65 2.88 7.88
N PRO A 384 -11.81 2.72 8.50
CA PRO A 384 -13.09 2.34 7.92
C PRO A 384 -13.78 3.46 7.13
N GLU A 385 -13.42 4.72 7.34
CA GLU A 385 -13.91 5.91 6.66
C GLU A 385 -12.75 6.86 6.39
N SER A 386 -12.84 7.64 5.33
CA SER A 386 -11.91 8.75 5.09
C SER A 386 -12.50 9.81 4.18
N SER A 387 -12.01 11.03 4.31
CA SER A 387 -12.29 12.07 3.34
C SER A 387 -11.03 12.76 2.88
N GLY A 388 -11.00 13.17 1.61
CA GLY A 388 -9.98 14.03 1.02
C GLY A 388 -10.62 15.32 0.52
N ALA A 389 -9.99 16.46 0.84
CA ALA A 389 -10.47 17.78 0.42
C ALA A 389 -9.32 18.66 -0.09
N THR A 390 -9.64 19.53 -1.04
CA THR A 390 -8.68 20.48 -1.62
C THR A 390 -9.37 21.82 -1.95
N ALA A 391 -8.61 22.90 -1.98
CA ALA A 391 -9.01 24.16 -2.60
C ALA A 391 -8.25 24.31 -3.93
N LEU A 392 -8.97 24.71 -4.98
CA LEU A 392 -8.49 24.73 -6.35
C LEU A 392 -8.68 26.12 -6.96
N ASP A 393 -7.58 26.77 -7.35
CA ASP A 393 -7.59 28.00 -8.15
C ASP A 393 -7.62 27.63 -9.64
N VAL A 394 -8.70 28.00 -10.31
CA VAL A 394 -8.99 27.67 -11.72
C VAL A 394 -8.82 28.85 -12.65
N SER A 395 -8.18 29.95 -12.20
CA SER A 395 -8.03 31.19 -12.98
C SER A 395 -7.35 30.96 -14.33
N ASN A 396 -6.39 30.03 -14.37
CA ASN A 396 -5.50 29.79 -15.52
C ASN A 396 -5.84 28.53 -16.33
N LEU A 397 -7.01 27.94 -16.11
CA LEU A 397 -7.50 26.88 -16.98
C LEU A 397 -7.81 27.43 -18.36
N LYS A 398 -7.39 26.70 -19.40
CA LYS A 398 -7.71 26.98 -20.80
C LYS A 398 -8.89 26.11 -21.27
N SER A 399 -9.48 26.50 -22.41
CA SER A 399 -10.57 25.72 -23.01
C SER A 399 -10.13 24.27 -23.26
N GLY A 400 -10.90 23.33 -22.73
CA GLY A 400 -10.62 21.90 -22.75
C GLY A 400 -9.88 21.37 -21.52
N ASP A 401 -9.44 22.24 -20.59
CA ASP A 401 -8.86 21.78 -19.32
C ASP A 401 -9.94 21.26 -18.37
N PHE A 402 -9.58 20.17 -17.67
CA PHE A 402 -10.35 19.62 -16.57
C PHE A 402 -9.43 19.35 -15.39
N ALA A 403 -9.66 20.04 -14.26
CA ALA A 403 -8.85 19.93 -13.05
C ALA A 403 -9.71 19.66 -11.82
N GLY A 404 -9.22 18.90 -10.87
CA GLY A 404 -9.99 18.61 -9.66
C GLY A 404 -9.43 17.50 -8.77
N LEU A 405 -10.36 16.92 -8.00
CA LEU A 405 -10.15 15.81 -7.08
C LEU A 405 -10.79 14.54 -7.64
N CYS A 406 -10.09 13.42 -7.58
CA CYS A 406 -10.59 12.12 -8.00
C CYS A 406 -10.54 11.07 -6.88
N LEU A 407 -11.33 10.02 -7.07
CA LEU A 407 -11.14 8.70 -6.50
C LEU A 407 -10.72 7.77 -7.63
N LEU A 408 -9.42 7.47 -7.69
CA LEU A 408 -8.80 6.72 -8.78
C LEU A 408 -8.91 5.22 -8.56
N GLN A 409 -9.52 4.55 -9.49
CA GLN A 409 -9.54 3.12 -9.74
C GLN A 409 -10.15 2.91 -11.14
N LYS A 410 -10.35 1.70 -11.62
CA LYS A 410 -11.04 1.45 -12.90
C LYS A 410 -12.41 2.14 -12.94
N ASN A 411 -13.19 1.97 -11.89
CA ASN A 411 -14.50 2.61 -11.72
C ASN A 411 -14.33 3.92 -10.93
N TYR A 412 -13.66 4.89 -11.52
CA TYR A 412 -13.32 6.15 -10.87
C TYR A 412 -14.49 7.14 -10.75
N GLY A 413 -14.34 8.09 -9.85
CA GLY A 413 -15.17 9.29 -9.75
C GLY A 413 -14.31 10.55 -9.73
N LEU A 414 -14.78 11.60 -10.40
CA LEU A 414 -14.10 12.90 -10.48
C LEU A 414 -15.06 14.01 -10.07
N VAL A 415 -14.60 14.92 -9.22
CA VAL A 415 -15.23 16.23 -9.01
C VAL A 415 -14.20 17.31 -9.35
N GLY A 416 -14.57 18.26 -10.20
CA GLY A 416 -13.60 19.26 -10.65
C GLY A 416 -14.23 20.33 -11.51
N VAL A 417 -13.37 21.17 -12.10
CA VAL A 417 -13.79 22.28 -12.96
C VAL A 417 -13.35 22.00 -14.39
N LYS A 418 -14.31 22.00 -15.29
CA LYS A 418 -14.09 22.05 -16.75
C LYS A 418 -14.14 23.50 -17.24
N ALA A 419 -13.18 23.88 -18.07
CA ALA A 419 -13.15 25.13 -18.79
C ALA A 419 -13.54 24.88 -20.25
N GLU A 420 -14.63 25.47 -20.72
CA GLU A 420 -15.17 25.28 -22.06
C GLU A 420 -15.67 26.61 -22.63
N SER A 421 -15.18 26.98 -23.83
CA SER A 421 -15.67 28.14 -24.59
C SER A 421 -15.79 29.46 -23.78
N GLY A 422 -14.82 29.71 -22.89
CA GLY A 422 -14.79 30.92 -22.06
C GLY A 422 -15.59 30.85 -20.77
N SER A 423 -16.32 29.77 -20.52
CA SER A 423 -17.05 29.51 -19.26
C SER A 423 -16.38 28.41 -18.44
N LYS A 424 -16.71 28.36 -17.15
CA LYS A 424 -16.24 27.29 -16.25
C LYS A 424 -17.43 26.67 -15.53
N SER A 425 -17.38 25.38 -15.32
CA SER A 425 -18.40 24.66 -14.57
C SER A 425 -17.77 23.63 -13.63
N ILE A 426 -18.32 23.53 -12.43
CA ILE A 426 -18.04 22.39 -11.53
C ILE A 426 -18.80 21.21 -12.11
N VAL A 427 -18.11 20.07 -12.30
CA VAL A 427 -18.73 18.86 -12.83
C VAL A 427 -18.36 17.65 -11.98
N MET A 428 -19.29 16.72 -11.88
CA MET A 428 -19.04 15.37 -11.37
C MET A 428 -19.13 14.39 -12.51
N VAL A 429 -18.06 13.56 -12.66
CA VAL A 429 -17.99 12.49 -13.64
C VAL A 429 -17.90 11.16 -12.89
N SER A 430 -18.72 10.19 -13.23
CA SER A 430 -18.69 8.83 -12.70
C SER A 430 -18.39 7.81 -13.79
N ALA A 431 -17.43 6.94 -13.55
CA ALA A 431 -17.16 5.74 -14.34
C ALA A 431 -17.64 4.45 -13.62
N GLY A 432 -18.55 4.58 -12.67
CA GLY A 432 -19.09 3.46 -11.89
C GLY A 432 -19.74 2.35 -12.74
N SER A 433 -20.31 2.70 -13.90
CA SER A 433 -20.86 1.75 -14.89
C SER A 433 -19.82 1.22 -15.89
N GLY A 434 -18.53 1.52 -15.71
CA GLY A 434 -17.44 1.16 -16.61
C GLY A 434 -17.16 2.16 -17.75
N LYS A 435 -18.08 3.09 -18.02
CA LYS A 435 -17.88 4.21 -18.94
C LYS A 435 -18.05 5.53 -18.19
N PRO A 436 -17.21 6.56 -18.46
CA PRO A 436 -17.34 7.85 -17.80
C PRO A 436 -18.59 8.59 -18.29
N VAL A 437 -19.39 9.06 -17.35
CA VAL A 437 -20.60 9.87 -17.60
C VAL A 437 -20.51 11.12 -16.73
N GLU A 438 -20.74 12.27 -17.32
CA GLU A 438 -20.97 13.52 -16.57
C GLU A 438 -22.36 13.46 -15.96
N VAL A 439 -22.43 13.32 -14.63
CA VAL A 439 -23.70 13.11 -13.91
C VAL A 439 -24.33 14.39 -13.41
N GLN A 440 -23.53 15.44 -13.21
CA GLN A 440 -24.02 16.76 -12.80
C GLN A 440 -23.06 17.87 -13.19
N ARG A 441 -23.63 19.05 -13.51
CA ARG A 441 -22.89 20.27 -13.87
C ARG A 441 -23.48 21.48 -13.15
N VAL A 442 -22.60 22.33 -12.60
CA VAL A 442 -22.97 23.59 -11.92
C VAL A 442 -22.09 24.71 -12.47
N PRO A 443 -22.66 25.85 -12.96
CA PRO A 443 -21.87 27.00 -13.40
C PRO A 443 -20.95 27.53 -12.30
N LEU A 444 -19.73 27.97 -12.68
CA LEU A 444 -18.78 28.58 -11.76
C LEU A 444 -18.30 29.92 -12.28
N SER A 445 -18.57 30.99 -11.50
CA SER A 445 -18.14 32.36 -11.82
C SER A 445 -16.91 32.83 -11.07
N GLN A 446 -16.54 32.16 -9.97
CA GLN A 446 -15.41 32.55 -9.13
C GLN A 446 -14.10 31.78 -9.50
N LYS A 447 -12.97 32.27 -8.99
CA LYS A 447 -11.64 31.76 -9.28
C LYS A 447 -11.27 30.52 -8.45
N THR A 448 -11.80 30.42 -7.24
CA THR A 448 -11.47 29.34 -6.31
C THR A 448 -12.70 28.49 -6.01
N VAL A 449 -12.55 27.19 -6.01
CA VAL A 449 -13.56 26.23 -5.60
C VAL A 449 -12.96 25.24 -4.61
N TYR A 450 -13.75 24.76 -3.68
CA TYR A 450 -13.37 23.74 -2.72
C TYR A 450 -14.04 22.42 -3.11
N LEU A 451 -13.26 21.33 -3.13
CA LEU A 451 -13.71 20.01 -3.56
C LEU A 451 -13.44 19.01 -2.45
N LYS A 452 -14.36 18.08 -2.25
CA LYS A 452 -14.24 17.02 -1.24
C LYS A 452 -14.81 15.70 -1.75
N ALA A 453 -14.18 14.59 -1.40
CA ALA A 453 -14.70 13.24 -1.55
C ALA A 453 -14.67 12.52 -0.20
N GLU A 454 -15.74 11.82 0.14
CA GLU A 454 -15.92 11.05 1.37
C GLU A 454 -16.11 9.58 1.03
N CYS A 455 -15.33 8.69 1.66
CA CYS A 455 -15.35 7.25 1.45
C CYS A 455 -15.85 6.52 2.70
N ASP A 456 -16.78 5.60 2.54
CA ASP A 456 -17.27 4.69 3.59
C ASP A 456 -16.99 3.24 3.20
N PHE A 457 -16.04 2.60 3.90
CA PHE A 457 -15.66 1.19 3.75
C PHE A 457 -16.19 0.32 4.89
N LYS A 458 -16.94 0.88 5.85
CA LYS A 458 -17.54 0.12 6.95
C LYS A 458 -18.40 -1.00 6.40
N ASP A 459 -18.23 -2.19 6.94
CA ASP A 459 -18.99 -3.38 6.56
C ASP A 459 -19.00 -3.64 5.03
N ARG A 460 -17.92 -3.21 4.33
CA ARG A 460 -17.77 -3.30 2.88
C ARG A 460 -18.87 -2.57 2.11
N LYS A 461 -19.37 -1.46 2.63
CA LYS A 461 -20.29 -0.59 1.89
C LYS A 461 -19.65 -0.08 0.59
N ASP A 462 -18.34 0.21 0.64
CA ASP A 462 -17.54 0.61 -0.53
C ASP A 462 -18.26 1.68 -1.35
N THR A 463 -18.56 2.82 -0.71
CA THR A 463 -19.34 3.91 -1.31
C THR A 463 -18.66 5.23 -1.06
N ALA A 464 -18.64 6.10 -2.09
CA ALA A 464 -18.13 7.46 -1.96
C ALA A 464 -19.15 8.51 -2.36
N HIS A 465 -19.08 9.68 -1.72
CA HIS A 465 -19.85 10.87 -2.01
C HIS A 465 -18.93 12.03 -2.37
N PHE A 466 -19.34 12.83 -3.34
CA PHE A 466 -18.59 14.02 -3.78
C PHE A 466 -19.31 15.29 -3.40
N PHE A 467 -18.52 16.34 -3.11
CA PHE A 467 -19.03 17.63 -2.67
C PHE A 467 -18.20 18.76 -3.29
N TYR A 468 -18.85 19.90 -3.46
CA TYR A 468 -18.18 21.17 -3.70
C TYR A 468 -18.62 22.23 -2.68
N SER A 469 -17.81 23.26 -2.56
CA SER A 469 -18.15 24.46 -1.78
C SER A 469 -17.61 25.69 -2.48
N LEU A 470 -18.32 26.81 -2.36
CA LEU A 470 -17.92 28.11 -2.90
C LEU A 470 -17.25 29.01 -1.85
N ASP A 471 -17.42 28.70 -0.56
CA ASP A 471 -16.90 29.47 0.58
C ASP A 471 -15.92 28.68 1.48
N GLY A 472 -15.70 27.39 1.17
CA GLY A 472 -14.88 26.48 1.97
C GLY A 472 -15.52 26.03 3.28
N LYS A 473 -16.76 26.40 3.56
CA LYS A 473 -17.48 26.11 4.81
C LYS A 473 -18.76 25.32 4.55
N THR A 474 -19.58 25.78 3.62
CA THR A 474 -20.85 25.16 3.26
C THR A 474 -20.64 24.18 2.11
N TRP A 475 -20.87 22.89 2.37
CA TRP A 475 -20.66 21.82 1.40
C TRP A 475 -21.96 21.40 0.75
N THR A 476 -21.98 21.36 -0.56
CA THR A 476 -23.10 20.89 -1.38
C THR A 476 -22.70 19.57 -2.04
N ALA A 477 -23.54 18.55 -1.89
CA ALA A 477 -23.33 17.27 -2.60
C ALA A 477 -23.48 17.46 -4.10
N ILE A 478 -22.70 16.73 -4.89
CA ILE A 478 -22.75 16.76 -6.34
C ILE A 478 -22.71 15.34 -6.90
N GLY A 479 -23.64 15.03 -7.77
CA GLY A 479 -23.83 13.73 -8.39
C GLY A 479 -24.32 12.64 -7.43
N GLU A 480 -24.40 11.43 -7.96
CA GLU A 480 -24.83 10.25 -7.23
C GLU A 480 -23.65 9.55 -6.52
N PRO A 481 -23.92 8.76 -5.46
CA PRO A 481 -22.89 8.00 -4.79
C PRO A 481 -22.15 7.06 -5.74
N LEU A 482 -20.81 7.06 -5.69
CA LEU A 482 -19.96 6.14 -6.42
C LEU A 482 -19.84 4.82 -5.65
N LYS A 483 -20.20 3.69 -6.27
CA LYS A 483 -19.81 2.36 -5.78
C LYS A 483 -18.35 2.10 -6.11
N MET A 484 -17.61 1.62 -5.12
CA MET A 484 -16.16 1.44 -5.18
C MET A 484 -15.75 -0.05 -5.14
N PRO A 485 -16.07 -0.87 -6.16
CA PRO A 485 -15.63 -2.26 -6.18
C PRO A 485 -14.12 -2.35 -6.35
N TYR A 486 -13.48 -3.32 -5.70
CA TYR A 486 -12.12 -3.71 -6.04
C TYR A 486 -12.11 -4.36 -7.42
N THR A 487 -11.22 -3.91 -8.31
CA THR A 487 -11.12 -4.48 -9.66
C THR A 487 -9.74 -5.05 -9.93
N LEU A 488 -9.68 -6.26 -10.45
CA LEU A 488 -8.43 -6.92 -10.85
C LEU A 488 -7.62 -6.14 -11.90
N PRO A 489 -8.23 -5.47 -12.90
CA PRO A 489 -7.44 -4.70 -13.87
C PRO A 489 -6.58 -3.59 -13.25
N HIS A 490 -6.96 -3.00 -12.11
CA HIS A 490 -6.15 -2.00 -11.42
C HIS A 490 -5.34 -2.55 -10.25
N PHE A 491 -5.76 -3.67 -9.66
CA PHE A 491 -5.04 -4.42 -8.63
C PHE A 491 -4.64 -3.60 -7.40
N MET A 492 -5.37 -2.54 -7.08
CA MET A 492 -5.12 -1.65 -5.95
C MET A 492 -6.42 -1.14 -5.35
N GLY A 493 -6.37 -0.66 -4.11
CA GLY A 493 -7.46 0.10 -3.49
C GLY A 493 -7.68 1.46 -4.17
N TYR A 494 -8.82 2.07 -3.90
CA TYR A 494 -9.10 3.44 -4.35
C TYR A 494 -8.09 4.42 -3.75
N ARG A 495 -7.77 5.46 -4.52
CA ARG A 495 -6.84 6.50 -4.11
C ARG A 495 -7.47 7.87 -4.34
N PHE A 496 -7.34 8.77 -3.38
CA PHE A 496 -7.54 10.19 -3.64
C PHE A 496 -6.49 10.68 -4.62
N GLY A 497 -6.86 11.56 -5.54
CA GLY A 497 -5.90 12.14 -6.48
C GLY A 497 -6.24 13.54 -6.90
N LEU A 498 -5.21 14.37 -7.10
CA LEU A 498 -5.27 15.69 -7.68
C LEU A 498 -4.88 15.59 -9.15
N PHE A 499 -5.68 16.15 -10.04
CA PHE A 499 -5.46 16.02 -11.48
C PHE A 499 -5.70 17.33 -12.24
N ASN A 500 -5.01 17.48 -13.37
CA ASN A 500 -5.29 18.47 -14.40
C ASN A 500 -4.90 17.91 -15.75
N TYR A 501 -5.83 17.84 -16.70
CA TYR A 501 -5.54 17.44 -18.07
C TYR A 501 -6.34 18.25 -19.08
N ALA A 502 -5.83 18.31 -20.31
CA ALA A 502 -6.44 19.05 -21.40
C ALA A 502 -7.01 18.10 -22.45
N THR A 503 -8.16 18.46 -23.02
CA THR A 503 -8.79 17.73 -24.15
C THR A 503 -8.67 18.50 -25.47
N GLN A 504 -8.33 19.81 -25.43
CA GLN A 504 -8.27 20.68 -26.60
C GLN A 504 -6.97 21.46 -26.71
N LYS A 505 -6.69 22.36 -25.76
CA LYS A 505 -5.54 23.29 -25.79
C LYS A 505 -4.64 23.03 -24.56
N THR A 506 -3.34 22.99 -24.80
CA THR A 506 -2.33 22.85 -23.75
C THR A 506 -1.87 24.19 -23.19
N GLY A 507 -1.07 24.15 -22.10
CA GLY A 507 -0.45 25.31 -21.46
C GLY A 507 -1.37 26.01 -20.47
N GLY A 508 -2.52 25.42 -20.10
CA GLY A 508 -3.27 25.81 -18.91
C GLY A 508 -2.66 25.19 -17.65
N PHE A 509 -3.03 25.69 -16.50
CA PHE A 509 -2.62 25.12 -15.21
C PHE A 509 -3.66 25.35 -14.12
N ALA A 510 -3.64 24.48 -13.13
CA ALA A 510 -4.44 24.53 -11.93
C ALA A 510 -3.53 24.58 -10.70
N ASP A 511 -3.87 25.42 -9.72
CA ASP A 511 -3.13 25.55 -8.47
C ASP A 511 -3.98 25.00 -7.32
N PHE A 512 -3.46 23.98 -6.64
CA PHE A 512 -4.07 23.37 -5.46
C PHE A 512 -3.43 23.95 -4.20
N ASP A 513 -4.21 24.60 -3.36
CA ASP A 513 -3.76 25.27 -2.13
C ASP A 513 -3.35 24.26 -1.06
N TYR A 514 -4.16 23.21 -0.91
CA TYR A 514 -3.88 22.13 0.05
C TYR A 514 -4.50 20.81 -0.42
N PHE A 515 -4.08 19.74 0.22
CA PHE A 515 -4.82 18.49 0.30
C PHE A 515 -4.96 18.10 1.77
N ARG A 516 -6.19 18.01 2.26
CA ARG A 516 -6.48 17.64 3.65
C ARG A 516 -7.21 16.31 3.69
N ILE A 517 -6.67 15.36 4.48
CA ILE A 517 -7.24 14.04 4.69
C ILE A 517 -7.67 13.88 6.15
N THR A 518 -8.78 13.19 6.36
CA THR A 518 -9.27 12.78 7.69
C THR A 518 -9.81 11.37 7.65
N ASP A 519 -9.72 10.66 8.76
CA ASP A 519 -10.24 9.30 9.00
C ASP A 519 -11.62 9.29 9.66
N ASN A 520 -12.23 10.46 9.84
CA ASN A 520 -13.57 10.61 10.38
C ASN A 520 -14.45 11.41 9.41
N LEU A 521 -15.64 10.90 9.14
CA LEU A 521 -16.66 11.66 8.42
C LEU A 521 -17.50 12.46 9.43
N ALA A 522 -17.86 13.70 9.07
CA ALA A 522 -18.78 14.47 9.89
C ALA A 522 -20.12 13.72 9.99
N PRO A 523 -20.79 13.72 11.17
CA PRO A 523 -22.12 13.14 11.29
C PRO A 523 -23.04 13.73 10.21
N LYS A 524 -23.73 12.88 9.46
CA LYS A 524 -24.80 13.35 8.55
C LYS A 524 -25.90 13.98 9.40
N LYS A 525 -26.12 15.28 9.26
CA LYS A 525 -27.23 15.99 9.87
C LYS A 525 -28.56 15.52 9.27
#